data_13d07d8cf9cbd5e06128a0145a544b9a
#
_entry.id   13d07d8cf9cbd5e06128a0145a544b9a
#
_cell.length_a   1.000
_cell.length_b   1.000
_cell.length_c   1.000
_cell.angle_alpha   90.00
_cell.angle_beta   90.00
_cell.angle_gamma   90.00
#
_symmetry.space_group_name_H-M   'P 1'
#
loop_
_entity.id
_entity.type
_entity.pdbx_description
1 polymer ?
#
loop_
_entity_poly.entity_id
_entity_poly.type
_entity_poly.pdbx_seq_one_letter_code
_entity_poly.pdbx_strand_id
1 'polypeptide(L)'
;MNLEKKLKKNFKGIYKACGNKFLFTCGSYLINGYKYKYDKRMLAKQLLLYNLAKKNSRILEVGVYMGHSILIMLSSNPNLKITCIDIDKRFAPKAISYLKNKFIKSKIDLFLGDSIKMLKKIKSSYDLYHIDGDHRPNKIFKEILACINIHNKNKIKILFDDVDMMKDVEKILFKCFQIRKYIKPKSSFRNLYVEIELNTQSINKFKKSYYIFLVKYFFYNIIPLFIKKFLRFFLRNFVGKMFSNFSGSYLLKNFKDKKIRLIIKKLKKI
;
A
#
# COMPACT_ATOMS: atom_id res chain seq x y z
N MET A 1 12.96 -13.41 -25.85
CA MET A 1 14.07 -13.17 -24.90
C MET A 1 13.56 -13.39 -23.48
N ASN A 2 14.19 -14.26 -22.70
CA ASN A 2 13.76 -14.61 -21.34
C ASN A 2 13.82 -13.36 -20.41
N LEU A 3 12.76 -13.13 -19.61
CA LEU A 3 12.66 -12.02 -18.67
C LEU A 3 13.88 -11.95 -17.73
N GLU A 4 14.29 -13.10 -17.19
CA GLU A 4 15.47 -13.18 -16.31
C GLU A 4 16.74 -12.60 -16.96
N LYS A 5 17.00 -12.92 -18.23
CA LYS A 5 18.15 -12.40 -18.98
C LYS A 5 18.06 -10.88 -19.15
N LYS A 6 16.87 -10.34 -19.43
CA LYS A 6 16.62 -8.88 -19.50
C LYS A 6 16.93 -8.19 -18.18
N LEU A 7 16.38 -8.74 -17.09
CA LEU A 7 16.56 -8.15 -15.76
C LEU A 7 18.03 -8.19 -15.31
N LYS A 8 18.70 -9.32 -15.47
CA LYS A 8 20.11 -9.47 -15.09
C LYS A 8 21.04 -8.52 -15.81
N LYS A 9 20.76 -8.17 -17.07
CA LYS A 9 21.56 -7.21 -17.84
C LYS A 9 21.65 -5.84 -17.16
N ASN A 10 20.55 -5.34 -16.57
CA ASN A 10 20.48 -4.02 -15.93
C ASN A 10 20.67 -4.06 -14.43
N PHE A 11 20.54 -5.23 -13.80
CA PHE A 11 20.64 -5.42 -12.36
C PHE A 11 21.98 -4.93 -11.77
N LYS A 12 23.10 -5.34 -12.39
CA LYS A 12 24.45 -4.90 -11.97
C LYS A 12 24.64 -3.39 -12.19
N GLY A 13 24.03 -2.83 -13.25
CA GLY A 13 24.10 -1.40 -13.56
C GLY A 13 23.40 -0.54 -12.52
N ILE A 14 22.22 -0.97 -12.03
CA ILE A 14 21.52 -0.30 -10.92
C ILE A 14 22.39 -0.31 -9.66
N TYR A 15 22.99 -1.46 -9.31
CA TYR A 15 23.87 -1.58 -8.15
C TYR A 15 25.04 -0.60 -8.22
N LYS A 16 25.73 -0.57 -9.37
CA LYS A 16 26.82 0.37 -9.63
C LYS A 16 26.36 1.84 -9.53
N ALA A 17 25.22 2.18 -10.11
CA ALA A 17 24.64 3.53 -10.03
C ALA A 17 24.31 3.93 -8.58
N CYS A 18 23.91 2.97 -7.74
CA CYS A 18 23.68 3.16 -6.30
C CYS A 18 24.97 3.13 -5.44
N GLY A 19 26.15 3.17 -6.07
CA GLY A 19 27.44 3.22 -5.36
C GLY A 19 27.87 1.87 -4.78
N ASN A 20 27.45 0.76 -5.40
CA ASN A 20 27.69 -0.62 -4.93
C ASN A 20 27.23 -0.86 -3.48
N LYS A 21 26.14 -0.20 -3.08
CA LYS A 21 25.54 -0.29 -1.74
C LYS A 21 24.09 -0.72 -1.83
N PHE A 22 23.60 -1.40 -0.81
CA PHE A 22 22.18 -1.71 -0.60
C PHE A 22 21.89 -1.74 0.91
N LEU A 23 20.62 -1.74 1.30
CA LEU A 23 20.23 -1.86 2.70
C LEU A 23 20.17 -3.35 3.09
N PHE A 24 20.96 -3.72 4.08
CA PHE A 24 20.90 -5.05 4.66
C PHE A 24 19.51 -5.30 5.25
N THR A 25 18.96 -6.49 5.07
CA THR A 25 17.59 -6.93 5.41
C THR A 25 16.47 -6.30 4.57
N CYS A 26 16.77 -5.34 3.68
CA CYS A 26 15.78 -4.78 2.78
C CYS A 26 15.73 -5.60 1.48
N GLY A 27 14.70 -6.43 1.36
CA GLY A 27 14.42 -7.18 0.14
C GLY A 27 13.85 -6.29 -0.97
N SER A 28 13.65 -6.87 -2.14
CA SER A 28 12.96 -6.23 -3.26
C SER A 28 12.48 -7.28 -4.27
N TYR A 29 11.98 -6.85 -5.40
CA TYR A 29 11.60 -7.75 -6.50
C TYR A 29 12.74 -8.60 -7.09
N LEU A 30 14.01 -8.23 -6.87
CA LEU A 30 15.16 -8.92 -7.47
C LEU A 30 16.14 -9.50 -6.45
N ILE A 31 16.10 -9.07 -5.18
CA ILE A 31 17.02 -9.50 -4.12
C ILE A 31 16.28 -9.88 -2.84
N ASN A 32 16.87 -10.74 -2.04
CA ASN A 32 16.33 -11.16 -0.74
C ASN A 32 16.72 -10.26 0.44
N GLY A 33 17.50 -9.21 0.20
CA GLY A 33 17.95 -8.26 1.23
C GLY A 33 19.21 -8.66 1.99
N TYR A 34 19.71 -9.89 1.87
CA TYR A 34 20.93 -10.31 2.57
C TYR A 34 22.19 -10.22 1.69
N LYS A 35 22.02 -10.40 0.39
CA LYS A 35 23.09 -10.28 -0.62
C LYS A 35 22.52 -9.59 -1.85
N TYR A 36 23.36 -8.76 -2.51
CA TYR A 36 22.99 -8.20 -3.80
C TYR A 36 23.17 -9.24 -4.90
N LYS A 37 22.30 -10.23 -4.89
CA LYS A 37 22.26 -11.34 -5.84
C LYS A 37 20.83 -11.54 -6.34
N TYR A 38 20.69 -11.71 -7.65
CA TYR A 38 19.39 -11.98 -8.27
C TYR A 38 18.74 -13.23 -7.66
N ASP A 39 17.55 -13.09 -7.13
CA ASP A 39 16.80 -14.18 -6.47
C ASP A 39 15.71 -14.73 -7.37
N LYS A 40 15.92 -15.95 -7.88
CA LYS A 40 14.95 -16.65 -8.74
C LYS A 40 13.63 -16.97 -8.03
N ARG A 41 13.62 -17.05 -6.70
CA ARG A 41 12.39 -17.33 -5.93
C ARG A 41 11.36 -16.21 -6.08
N MET A 42 11.80 -14.99 -6.45
CA MET A 42 10.94 -13.83 -6.74
C MET A 42 10.23 -13.92 -8.11
N LEU A 43 10.46 -14.97 -8.92
CA LEU A 43 10.00 -15.01 -10.30
C LEU A 43 8.47 -14.83 -10.44
N ALA A 44 7.69 -15.43 -9.55
CA ALA A 44 6.23 -15.32 -9.59
C ALA A 44 5.75 -13.87 -9.45
N LYS A 45 6.32 -13.11 -8.50
CA LYS A 45 5.98 -11.69 -8.32
C LYS A 45 6.55 -10.81 -9.45
N GLN A 46 7.71 -11.15 -9.99
CA GLN A 46 8.28 -10.48 -11.16
C GLN A 46 7.38 -10.63 -12.38
N LEU A 47 6.90 -11.85 -12.67
CA LEU A 47 6.00 -12.14 -13.78
C LEU A 47 4.64 -11.46 -13.62
N LEU A 48 4.08 -11.42 -12.41
CA LEU A 48 2.84 -10.69 -12.15
C LEU A 48 3.00 -9.22 -12.49
N LEU A 49 4.02 -8.55 -11.94
CA LEU A 49 4.27 -7.12 -12.19
C LEU A 49 4.57 -6.86 -13.67
N TYR A 50 5.37 -7.71 -14.32
CA TYR A 50 5.69 -7.65 -15.75
C TYR A 50 4.42 -7.68 -16.61
N ASN A 51 3.52 -8.65 -16.35
CA ASN A 51 2.29 -8.83 -17.10
C ASN A 51 1.28 -7.69 -16.85
N LEU A 52 1.24 -7.14 -15.64
CA LEU A 52 0.42 -5.97 -15.33
C LEU A 52 0.96 -4.74 -16.05
N ALA A 53 2.25 -4.49 -16.00
CA ALA A 53 2.87 -3.35 -16.66
C ALA A 53 2.71 -3.38 -18.19
N LYS A 54 2.74 -4.57 -18.80
CA LYS A 54 2.51 -4.74 -20.25
C LYS A 54 1.14 -4.24 -20.70
N LYS A 55 0.13 -4.28 -19.84
CA LYS A 55 -1.27 -3.94 -20.14
C LYS A 55 -1.65 -2.51 -19.73
N ASN A 56 -0.73 -1.74 -19.19
CA ASN A 56 -1.00 -0.39 -18.67
C ASN A 56 0.00 0.60 -19.27
N SER A 57 -0.40 1.87 -19.36
CA SER A 57 0.40 2.95 -19.94
C SER A 57 0.92 3.92 -18.90
N ARG A 58 0.17 4.08 -17.80
CA ARG A 58 0.48 5.02 -16.72
C ARG A 58 0.42 4.29 -15.39
N ILE A 59 1.54 4.26 -14.67
CA ILE A 59 1.66 3.57 -13.38
C ILE A 59 2.12 4.55 -12.32
N LEU A 60 1.47 4.51 -11.14
CA LEU A 60 1.97 5.19 -9.95
C LEU A 60 2.57 4.12 -9.03
N GLU A 61 3.78 4.37 -8.54
CA GLU A 61 4.47 3.51 -7.58
C GLU A 61 4.79 4.28 -6.31
N VAL A 62 4.47 3.68 -5.17
CA VAL A 62 4.86 4.14 -3.83
C VAL A 62 5.86 3.15 -3.26
N GLY A 63 7.08 3.63 -2.98
CA GLY A 63 8.22 2.81 -2.61
C GLY A 63 9.03 2.38 -3.85
N VAL A 64 10.21 2.96 -4.00
CA VAL A 64 11.09 2.74 -5.17
C VAL A 64 12.33 1.96 -4.77
N TYR A 65 12.91 2.34 -3.63
CA TYR A 65 14.20 1.82 -3.16
C TYR A 65 15.27 1.89 -4.27
N MET A 66 15.69 0.74 -4.80
CA MET A 66 16.67 0.64 -5.89
C MET A 66 16.02 0.51 -7.28
N GLY A 67 14.72 0.78 -7.44
CA GLY A 67 14.02 0.76 -8.72
C GLY A 67 13.91 -0.62 -9.40
N HIS A 68 13.98 -1.70 -8.63
CA HIS A 68 13.91 -3.07 -9.18
C HIS A 68 12.53 -3.38 -9.78
N SER A 69 11.46 -2.93 -9.15
CA SER A 69 10.09 -2.99 -9.68
C SER A 69 9.95 -2.18 -10.97
N ILE A 70 10.51 -0.97 -11.00
CA ILE A 70 10.52 -0.11 -12.19
C ILE A 70 11.28 -0.78 -13.35
N LEU A 71 12.43 -1.40 -13.07
CA LEU A 71 13.16 -2.17 -14.09
C LEU A 71 12.29 -3.27 -14.70
N ILE A 72 11.51 -3.99 -13.89
CA ILE A 72 10.59 -5.04 -14.38
C ILE A 72 9.51 -4.41 -15.27
N MET A 73 8.88 -3.32 -14.83
CA MET A 73 7.85 -2.62 -15.57
C MET A 73 8.36 -2.11 -16.92
N LEU A 74 9.51 -1.44 -16.94
CA LEU A 74 10.13 -0.93 -18.17
C LEU A 74 10.64 -2.04 -19.10
N SER A 75 11.05 -3.18 -18.55
CA SER A 75 11.41 -4.36 -19.34
C SER A 75 10.23 -4.97 -20.07
N SER A 76 9.02 -4.74 -19.55
CA SER A 76 7.75 -5.16 -20.14
C SER A 76 7.22 -4.17 -21.17
N ASN A 77 7.24 -2.89 -20.84
CA ASN A 77 6.78 -1.80 -21.67
C ASN A 77 7.74 -0.61 -21.58
N PRO A 78 8.65 -0.40 -22.55
CA PRO A 78 9.62 0.67 -22.51
C PRO A 78 9.03 2.07 -22.73
N ASN A 79 7.75 2.18 -23.11
CA ASN A 79 7.04 3.46 -23.33
C ASN A 79 6.21 3.91 -22.11
N LEU A 80 6.36 3.24 -20.96
CA LEU A 80 5.60 3.55 -19.76
C LEU A 80 5.83 4.98 -19.27
N LYS A 81 4.74 5.57 -18.75
CA LYS A 81 4.78 6.77 -17.92
C LYS A 81 4.64 6.33 -16.46
N ILE A 82 5.70 6.49 -15.69
CA ILE A 82 5.74 6.06 -14.28
C ILE A 82 5.92 7.28 -13.40
N THR A 83 5.03 7.44 -12.43
CA THR A 83 5.21 8.39 -11.34
C THR A 83 5.62 7.62 -10.10
N CYS A 84 6.76 7.98 -9.52
CA CYS A 84 7.35 7.29 -8.38
C CYS A 84 7.35 8.20 -7.16
N ILE A 85 7.11 7.62 -6.00
CA ILE A 85 7.22 8.31 -4.70
C ILE A 85 8.14 7.49 -3.81
N ASP A 86 9.16 8.12 -3.25
CA ASP A 86 10.02 7.48 -2.24
C ASP A 86 10.46 8.51 -1.19
N ILE A 87 10.66 8.05 0.03
CA ILE A 87 11.21 8.87 1.12
C ILE A 87 12.74 8.82 1.14
N ASP A 88 13.35 7.75 0.61
CA ASP A 88 14.78 7.53 0.64
C ASP A 88 15.51 8.28 -0.48
N LYS A 89 16.27 9.29 -0.09
CA LYS A 89 17.08 10.10 -1.01
C LYS A 89 18.39 9.43 -1.44
N ARG A 90 18.79 8.31 -0.82
CA ARG A 90 20.10 7.67 -1.04
C ARG A 90 20.14 6.84 -2.31
N PHE A 91 19.06 6.08 -2.58
CA PHE A 91 19.01 5.10 -3.66
C PHE A 91 18.07 5.49 -4.80
N ALA A 92 16.84 5.89 -4.50
CA ALA A 92 15.81 6.15 -5.50
C ALA A 92 16.26 7.15 -6.59
N PRO A 93 16.86 8.32 -6.29
CA PRO A 93 17.29 9.25 -7.34
C PRO A 93 18.33 8.64 -8.29
N LYS A 94 19.29 7.89 -7.75
CA LYS A 94 20.38 7.27 -8.52
C LYS A 94 19.85 6.14 -9.42
N ALA A 95 18.98 5.30 -8.87
CA ALA A 95 18.33 4.22 -9.61
C ALA A 95 17.47 4.77 -10.75
N ILE A 96 16.66 5.80 -10.47
CA ILE A 96 15.80 6.44 -11.48
C ILE A 96 16.63 7.11 -12.58
N SER A 97 17.71 7.82 -12.24
CA SER A 97 18.62 8.41 -13.22
C SER A 97 19.19 7.33 -14.16
N TYR A 98 19.68 6.22 -13.59
CA TYR A 98 20.17 5.09 -14.40
C TYR A 98 19.08 4.54 -15.32
N LEU A 99 17.85 4.33 -14.81
CA LEU A 99 16.76 3.77 -15.60
C LEU A 99 16.28 4.71 -16.70
N LYS A 100 16.23 6.03 -16.47
CA LYS A 100 15.93 7.03 -17.51
C LYS A 100 16.92 6.93 -18.68
N ASN A 101 18.21 6.82 -18.38
CA ASN A 101 19.25 6.71 -19.41
C ASN A 101 19.19 5.38 -20.19
N LYS A 102 18.66 4.30 -19.58
CA LYS A 102 18.51 2.99 -20.24
C LYS A 102 17.20 2.84 -21.01
N PHE A 103 16.15 3.51 -20.60
CA PHE A 103 14.81 3.42 -21.17
C PHE A 103 14.34 4.80 -21.66
N ILE A 104 15.05 5.35 -22.65
CA ILE A 104 14.87 6.73 -23.17
C ILE A 104 13.45 7.03 -23.68
N LYS A 105 12.67 6.02 -24.05
CA LYS A 105 11.27 6.16 -24.47
C LYS A 105 10.29 6.27 -23.31
N SER A 106 10.73 5.96 -22.08
CA SER A 106 9.88 6.05 -20.90
C SER A 106 9.87 7.47 -20.32
N LYS A 107 8.78 7.81 -19.63
CA LYS A 107 8.72 8.99 -18.77
C LYS A 107 8.65 8.55 -17.31
N ILE A 108 9.64 8.93 -16.52
CA ILE A 108 9.69 8.59 -15.10
C ILE A 108 9.80 9.90 -14.30
N ASP A 109 8.79 10.17 -13.47
CA ASP A 109 8.77 11.32 -12.58
C ASP A 109 8.96 10.81 -11.13
N LEU A 110 9.95 11.37 -10.41
CA LEU A 110 10.25 10.98 -9.02
C LEU A 110 9.89 12.12 -8.06
N PHE A 111 9.04 11.82 -7.08
CA PHE A 111 8.70 12.69 -5.96
C PHE A 111 9.38 12.16 -4.69
N LEU A 112 10.25 12.97 -4.09
CA LEU A 112 10.94 12.61 -2.85
C LEU A 112 10.19 13.15 -1.64
N GLY A 113 9.79 12.28 -0.73
CA GLY A 113 9.14 12.62 0.52
C GLY A 113 8.11 11.61 1.00
N ASP A 114 7.37 12.00 2.04
CA ASP A 114 6.27 11.20 2.60
C ASP A 114 5.19 10.93 1.54
N SER A 115 4.84 9.65 1.36
CA SER A 115 3.91 9.21 0.30
C SER A 115 2.57 9.94 0.36
N ILE A 116 2.00 10.13 1.56
CA ILE A 116 0.69 10.80 1.71
C ILE A 116 0.78 12.28 1.32
N LYS A 117 1.89 12.96 1.68
CA LYS A 117 2.10 14.35 1.29
C LYS A 117 2.31 14.49 -0.22
N MET A 118 3.04 13.54 -0.83
CA MET A 118 3.31 13.56 -2.27
C MET A 118 2.07 13.18 -3.08
N LEU A 119 1.31 12.18 -2.68
CA LEU A 119 0.05 11.79 -3.32
C LEU A 119 -0.96 12.95 -3.39
N LYS A 120 -1.01 13.82 -2.36
CA LYS A 120 -1.88 15.01 -2.38
C LYS A 120 -1.50 16.03 -3.47
N LYS A 121 -0.24 16.04 -3.92
CA LYS A 121 0.24 16.94 -4.99
C LYS A 121 -0.05 16.39 -6.39
N ILE A 122 -0.30 15.10 -6.51
CA ILE A 122 -0.57 14.42 -7.77
C ILE A 122 -2.04 14.61 -8.14
N LYS A 123 -2.30 15.13 -9.33
CA LYS A 123 -3.65 15.37 -9.86
C LYS A 123 -4.03 14.42 -11.00
N SER A 124 -3.11 13.57 -11.40
CA SER A 124 -3.31 12.67 -12.55
C SER A 124 -3.81 11.32 -12.13
N SER A 125 -4.74 10.73 -12.88
CA SER A 125 -5.16 9.34 -12.73
C SER A 125 -4.19 8.37 -13.40
N TYR A 126 -4.14 7.14 -12.91
CA TYR A 126 -3.25 6.07 -13.38
C TYR A 126 -4.03 4.80 -13.71
N ASP A 127 -3.46 3.96 -14.58
CA ASP A 127 -4.06 2.69 -14.97
C ASP A 127 -3.76 1.59 -13.95
N LEU A 128 -2.66 1.73 -13.20
CA LEU A 128 -2.25 0.82 -12.13
C LEU A 128 -1.57 1.61 -11.01
N TYR A 129 -1.91 1.27 -9.77
CA TYR A 129 -1.27 1.76 -8.56
C TYR A 129 -0.49 0.61 -7.92
N HIS A 130 0.82 0.78 -7.73
CA HIS A 130 1.70 -0.17 -7.06
C HIS A 130 2.10 0.39 -5.69
N ILE A 131 1.68 -0.28 -4.61
CA ILE A 131 1.93 0.15 -3.22
C ILE A 131 2.94 -0.82 -2.61
N ASP A 132 4.18 -0.36 -2.45
CA ASP A 132 5.35 -1.10 -1.98
C ASP A 132 6.21 -0.23 -1.03
N GLY A 133 5.55 0.64 -0.26
CA GLY A 133 6.23 1.60 0.62
C GLY A 133 6.27 1.15 2.07
N ASP A 134 5.54 1.85 2.92
CA ASP A 134 5.44 1.57 4.35
C ASP A 134 4.36 0.52 4.62
N HIS A 135 4.75 -0.66 5.09
CA HIS A 135 3.85 -1.79 5.30
C HIS A 135 2.99 -1.70 6.56
N ARG A 136 3.05 -0.60 7.32
CA ARG A 136 2.16 -0.37 8.46
C ARG A 136 0.71 -0.19 7.98
N PRO A 137 -0.26 -0.95 8.51
CA PRO A 137 -1.65 -0.92 8.03
C PRO A 137 -2.25 0.48 7.94
N ASN A 138 -2.01 1.32 8.95
CA ASN A 138 -2.47 2.72 8.96
C ASN A 138 -1.96 3.53 7.76
N LYS A 139 -0.72 3.29 7.33
CA LYS A 139 -0.11 3.98 6.19
C LYS A 139 -0.73 3.50 4.88
N ILE A 140 -0.84 2.18 4.72
CA ILE A 140 -1.46 1.56 3.54
C ILE A 140 -2.90 2.03 3.35
N PHE A 141 -3.72 2.10 4.41
CA PHE A 141 -5.08 2.64 4.34
C PHE A 141 -5.11 4.07 3.79
N LYS A 142 -4.20 4.93 4.26
CA LYS A 142 -4.11 6.32 3.79
C LYS A 142 -3.67 6.39 2.33
N GLU A 143 -2.74 5.55 1.92
CA GLU A 143 -2.27 5.46 0.54
C GLU A 143 -3.38 4.98 -0.39
N ILE A 144 -4.14 3.94 -0.02
CA ILE A 144 -5.31 3.49 -0.77
C ILE A 144 -6.32 4.63 -0.94
N LEU A 145 -6.68 5.33 0.15
CA LEU A 145 -7.62 6.45 0.08
C LEU A 145 -7.10 7.60 -0.79
N ALA A 146 -5.80 7.89 -0.73
CA ALA A 146 -5.20 8.89 -1.59
C ALA A 146 -5.23 8.47 -3.06
N CYS A 147 -4.94 7.20 -3.37
CA CYS A 147 -5.05 6.64 -4.72
C CYS A 147 -6.49 6.71 -5.25
N ILE A 148 -7.48 6.37 -4.42
CA ILE A 148 -8.91 6.48 -4.78
C ILE A 148 -9.27 7.93 -5.09
N ASN A 149 -8.79 8.89 -4.29
CA ASN A 149 -9.14 10.31 -4.47
C ASN A 149 -8.56 10.93 -5.77
N ILE A 150 -7.43 10.44 -6.25
CA ILE A 150 -6.84 10.91 -7.53
C ILE A 150 -7.31 10.09 -8.74
N HIS A 151 -8.01 8.97 -8.50
CA HIS A 151 -8.51 8.11 -9.56
C HIS A 151 -9.84 8.64 -10.09
N ASN A 152 -9.99 8.73 -11.42
CA ASN A 152 -11.15 9.35 -12.07
C ASN A 152 -12.08 8.34 -12.79
N LYS A 153 -11.87 7.04 -12.57
CA LYS A 153 -12.69 5.97 -13.16
C LYS A 153 -13.42 5.20 -12.06
N ASN A 154 -14.48 4.51 -12.43
CA ASN A 154 -15.23 3.66 -11.50
C ASN A 154 -14.56 2.30 -11.16
N LYS A 155 -13.41 2.01 -11.75
CA LYS A 155 -12.62 0.79 -11.48
C LYS A 155 -11.17 1.16 -11.25
N ILE A 156 -10.60 0.79 -10.12
CA ILE A 156 -9.19 1.00 -9.79
C ILE A 156 -8.45 -0.33 -9.70
N LYS A 157 -7.22 -0.35 -10.22
CA LYS A 157 -6.31 -1.49 -10.16
C LYS A 157 -5.19 -1.19 -9.19
N ILE A 158 -5.02 -2.04 -8.19
CA ILE A 158 -3.97 -1.88 -7.18
C ILE A 158 -3.18 -3.18 -7.07
N LEU A 159 -1.86 -3.05 -7.08
CA LEU A 159 -0.91 -4.10 -6.73
C LEU A 159 -0.26 -3.74 -5.40
N PHE A 160 -0.33 -4.63 -4.43
CA PHE A 160 0.34 -4.50 -3.14
C PHE A 160 1.53 -5.45 -3.07
N ASP A 161 2.63 -5.02 -2.48
CA ASP A 161 3.70 -5.90 -2.00
C ASP A 161 3.53 -6.20 -0.50
N ASP A 162 4.21 -7.24 0.01
CA ASP A 162 4.23 -7.66 1.42
C ASP A 162 2.86 -7.80 2.11
N VAL A 163 1.91 -8.42 1.43
CA VAL A 163 0.49 -8.56 1.83
C VAL A 163 0.28 -9.26 3.18
N ASP A 164 1.20 -10.10 3.61
CA ASP A 164 1.09 -10.75 4.93
C ASP A 164 1.24 -9.78 6.11
N MET A 165 1.90 -8.64 5.89
CA MET A 165 1.95 -7.56 6.86
C MET A 165 0.66 -6.73 6.91
N MET A 166 -0.24 -6.90 5.93
CA MET A 166 -1.46 -6.10 5.76
C MET A 166 -2.77 -6.91 5.79
N LYS A 167 -2.81 -8.04 6.49
CA LYS A 167 -3.99 -8.93 6.55
C LYS A 167 -5.30 -8.23 6.91
N ASP A 168 -5.26 -7.23 7.81
CA ASP A 168 -6.45 -6.47 8.19
C ASP A 168 -6.90 -5.53 7.06
N VAL A 169 -5.97 -4.97 6.30
CA VAL A 169 -6.28 -4.14 5.13
C VAL A 169 -6.93 -5.00 4.04
N GLU A 170 -6.37 -6.18 3.77
CA GLU A 170 -6.95 -7.15 2.81
C GLU A 170 -8.39 -7.49 3.19
N LYS A 171 -8.65 -7.90 4.44
CA LYS A 171 -10.01 -8.20 4.94
C LYS A 171 -10.97 -7.04 4.76
N ILE A 172 -10.54 -5.82 5.06
CA ILE A 172 -11.38 -4.63 4.95
C ILE A 172 -11.65 -4.27 3.50
N LEU A 173 -10.66 -4.40 2.61
CA LEU A 173 -10.86 -4.22 1.16
C LEU A 173 -11.96 -5.14 0.64
N PHE A 174 -11.86 -6.44 0.94
CA PHE A 174 -12.85 -7.45 0.50
C PHE A 174 -14.23 -7.24 1.12
N LYS A 175 -14.31 -6.72 2.34
CA LYS A 175 -15.58 -6.39 3.00
C LYS A 175 -16.26 -5.14 2.41
N CYS A 176 -15.48 -4.18 1.93
CA CYS A 176 -15.99 -2.86 1.56
C CYS A 176 -16.26 -2.70 0.07
N PHE A 177 -15.48 -3.37 -0.78
CA PHE A 177 -15.55 -3.20 -2.21
C PHE A 177 -15.98 -4.47 -2.94
N GLN A 178 -16.60 -4.29 -4.09
CA GLN A 178 -16.82 -5.38 -5.05
C GLN A 178 -15.50 -5.66 -5.76
N ILE A 179 -14.98 -6.86 -5.56
CA ILE A 179 -13.73 -7.32 -6.18
C ILE A 179 -14.07 -7.92 -7.54
N ARG A 180 -13.60 -7.29 -8.62
CA ARG A 180 -13.78 -7.77 -10.00
C ARG A 180 -12.70 -8.76 -10.42
N LYS A 181 -11.49 -8.57 -9.89
CA LYS A 181 -10.36 -9.44 -10.15
C LYS A 181 -9.43 -9.48 -8.96
N TYR A 182 -8.91 -10.65 -8.69
CA TYR A 182 -8.01 -10.93 -7.60
C TYR A 182 -6.94 -11.91 -8.05
N ILE A 183 -5.66 -11.58 -7.81
CA ILE A 183 -4.52 -12.47 -8.06
C ILE A 183 -3.59 -12.42 -6.86
N LYS A 184 -3.41 -13.57 -6.21
CA LYS A 184 -2.44 -13.77 -5.14
C LYS A 184 -1.55 -14.95 -5.54
N PRO A 185 -0.29 -14.73 -5.94
CA PRO A 185 0.58 -15.81 -6.37
C PRO A 185 0.76 -16.86 -5.26
N LYS A 186 0.70 -18.14 -5.64
CA LYS A 186 1.03 -19.25 -4.75
C LYS A 186 2.54 -19.33 -4.56
N SER A 187 3.15 -18.35 -3.92
CA SER A 187 4.57 -18.32 -3.61
C SER A 187 4.76 -17.79 -2.20
N SER A 188 5.93 -18.01 -1.64
CA SER A 188 6.34 -17.42 -0.37
C SER A 188 6.42 -15.88 -0.41
N PHE A 189 6.25 -15.29 -1.59
CA PHE A 189 6.32 -13.85 -1.83
C PHE A 189 4.91 -13.32 -2.12
N ARG A 190 4.49 -12.44 -1.53
CA ARG A 190 3.35 -11.87 -0.81
C ARG A 190 2.70 -10.73 -1.58
N ASN A 191 2.56 -10.82 -2.92
CA ASN A 191 1.87 -9.82 -3.70
C ASN A 191 0.37 -10.08 -3.76
N LEU A 192 -0.40 -9.01 -3.77
CA LEU A 192 -1.84 -9.02 -4.01
C LEU A 192 -2.19 -8.02 -5.10
N TYR A 193 -2.74 -8.49 -6.20
CA TYR A 193 -3.37 -7.64 -7.20
C TYR A 193 -4.88 -7.69 -7.07
N VAL A 194 -5.52 -6.52 -7.06
CA VAL A 194 -6.98 -6.39 -7.03
C VAL A 194 -7.47 -5.36 -8.05
N GLU A 195 -8.57 -5.68 -8.72
CA GLU A 195 -9.42 -4.72 -9.42
C GLU A 195 -10.70 -4.55 -8.61
N ILE A 196 -10.97 -3.34 -8.16
CA ILE A 196 -12.13 -3.03 -7.34
C ILE A 196 -13.02 -1.99 -8.02
N GLU A 197 -14.34 -2.13 -7.84
CA GLU A 197 -15.30 -1.12 -8.24
C GLU A 197 -15.40 -0.03 -7.18
N LEU A 198 -15.39 1.20 -7.65
CA LEU A 198 -15.53 2.39 -6.84
C LEU A 198 -16.94 2.95 -6.99
N ASN A 199 -17.63 3.07 -5.87
CA ASN A 199 -18.86 3.88 -5.74
C ASN A 199 -18.84 4.59 -4.39
N THR A 200 -19.63 5.61 -4.24
CA THR A 200 -19.69 6.44 -3.04
C THR A 200 -19.94 5.62 -1.78
N GLN A 201 -20.84 4.63 -1.85
CA GLN A 201 -21.19 3.78 -0.72
C GLN A 201 -19.99 2.93 -0.27
N SER A 202 -19.28 2.25 -1.19
CA SER A 202 -18.11 1.42 -0.88
C SER A 202 -16.95 2.25 -0.34
N ILE A 203 -16.71 3.43 -0.89
CA ILE A 203 -15.67 4.35 -0.42
C ILE A 203 -16.00 4.83 1.00
N ASN A 204 -17.24 5.20 1.29
CA ASN A 204 -17.66 5.60 2.63
C ASN A 204 -17.56 4.45 3.62
N LYS A 205 -17.95 3.23 3.23
CA LYS A 205 -17.79 2.01 4.02
C LYS A 205 -16.32 1.73 4.33
N PHE A 206 -15.42 1.95 3.36
CA PHE A 206 -13.98 1.78 3.55
C PHE A 206 -13.40 2.82 4.51
N LYS A 207 -13.74 4.11 4.33
CA LYS A 207 -13.34 5.20 5.26
C LYS A 207 -13.79 4.89 6.70
N LYS A 208 -15.02 4.45 6.87
CA LYS A 208 -15.58 4.03 8.14
C LYS A 208 -14.80 2.89 8.78
N SER A 209 -14.54 1.84 8.01
CA SER A 209 -13.78 0.67 8.48
C SER A 209 -12.35 1.06 8.88
N TYR A 210 -11.74 2.01 8.19
CA TYR A 210 -10.46 2.59 8.57
C TYR A 210 -10.51 3.31 9.93
N TYR A 211 -11.54 4.13 10.19
CA TYR A 211 -11.69 4.76 11.52
C TYR A 211 -11.87 3.76 12.64
N ILE A 212 -12.66 2.70 12.42
CA ILE A 212 -12.83 1.61 13.39
C ILE A 212 -11.48 0.91 13.64
N PHE A 213 -10.72 0.66 12.57
CA PHE A 213 -9.37 0.08 12.67
C PHE A 213 -8.44 0.99 13.50
N LEU A 214 -8.43 2.30 13.27
CA LEU A 214 -7.61 3.25 14.04
C LEU A 214 -7.96 3.25 15.53
N VAL A 215 -9.24 3.21 15.87
CA VAL A 215 -9.70 3.14 17.26
C VAL A 215 -9.19 1.84 17.90
N LYS A 216 -9.37 0.69 17.24
CA LYS A 216 -8.85 -0.59 17.71
C LYS A 216 -7.33 -0.57 17.86
N TYR A 217 -6.62 -0.08 16.87
CA TYR A 217 -5.16 0.02 16.88
C TYR A 217 -4.66 0.89 18.05
N PHE A 218 -5.32 2.04 18.31
CA PHE A 218 -5.04 2.90 19.46
C PHE A 218 -5.22 2.15 20.78
N PHE A 219 -6.37 1.49 20.96
CA PHE A 219 -6.64 0.71 22.18
C PHE A 219 -5.62 -0.43 22.39
N TYR A 220 -5.21 -1.10 21.31
CA TYR A 220 -4.27 -2.22 21.41
C TYR A 220 -2.83 -1.81 21.67
N ASN A 221 -2.37 -0.67 21.16
CA ASN A 221 -0.94 -0.32 21.18
C ASN A 221 -0.57 0.78 22.18
N ILE A 222 -1.53 1.61 22.60
CA ILE A 222 -1.26 2.77 23.45
C ILE A 222 -1.66 2.53 24.90
N ILE A 223 -2.58 1.60 25.14
CA ILE A 223 -3.06 1.32 26.49
C ILE A 223 -2.24 0.18 27.13
N PRO A 224 -1.70 0.36 28.35
CA PRO A 224 -0.98 -0.68 29.09
C PRO A 224 -1.78 -1.98 29.25
N LEU A 225 -1.09 -3.11 29.37
CA LEU A 225 -1.71 -4.44 29.30
C LEU A 225 -2.77 -4.69 30.38
N PHE A 226 -2.57 -4.16 31.58
CA PHE A 226 -3.53 -4.29 32.70
C PHE A 226 -4.82 -3.49 32.41
N ILE A 227 -4.69 -2.28 31.85
CA ILE A 227 -5.84 -1.45 31.44
C ILE A 227 -6.57 -2.11 30.26
N LYS A 228 -5.85 -2.77 29.34
CA LYS A 228 -6.47 -3.55 28.26
C LYS A 228 -7.33 -4.68 28.78
N LYS A 229 -6.88 -5.41 29.82
CA LYS A 229 -7.68 -6.48 30.46
C LYS A 229 -8.93 -5.91 31.13
N PHE A 230 -8.79 -4.82 31.86
CA PHE A 230 -9.89 -4.12 32.51
C PHE A 230 -10.91 -3.58 31.50
N LEU A 231 -10.45 -2.89 30.46
CA LEU A 231 -11.32 -2.36 29.41
C LEU A 231 -12.02 -3.47 28.61
N ARG A 232 -11.35 -4.61 28.33
CA ARG A 232 -12.01 -5.77 27.69
C ARG A 232 -13.11 -6.35 28.55
N PHE A 233 -12.85 -6.49 29.86
CA PHE A 233 -13.85 -6.95 30.81
C PHE A 233 -15.03 -5.98 30.87
N PHE A 234 -14.77 -4.70 30.99
CA PHE A 234 -15.79 -3.64 31.04
C PHE A 234 -16.58 -3.55 29.73
N LEU A 235 -15.90 -3.52 28.56
CA LEU A 235 -16.55 -3.48 27.26
C LEU A 235 -17.39 -4.75 27.00
N ARG A 236 -16.91 -5.92 27.42
CA ARG A 236 -17.65 -7.18 27.25
C ARG A 236 -18.87 -7.26 28.15
N ASN A 237 -18.75 -6.86 29.41
CA ASN A 237 -19.81 -7.04 30.39
C ASN A 237 -20.74 -5.83 30.51
N PHE A 238 -20.28 -4.64 30.26
CA PHE A 238 -21.05 -3.41 30.43
C PHE A 238 -21.55 -2.86 29.09
N VAL A 239 -20.68 -2.70 28.11
CA VAL A 239 -21.03 -2.14 26.79
C VAL A 239 -21.80 -3.17 25.97
N GLY A 240 -21.44 -4.45 26.04
CA GLY A 240 -22.20 -5.53 25.41
C GLY A 240 -23.64 -5.61 25.91
N LYS A 241 -23.85 -5.50 27.25
CA LYS A 241 -25.18 -5.41 27.86
C LYS A 241 -25.91 -4.09 27.58
N MET A 242 -25.18 -2.96 27.51
CA MET A 242 -25.78 -1.66 27.13
C MET A 242 -26.18 -1.58 25.66
N PHE A 243 -25.42 -2.17 24.75
CA PHE A 243 -25.77 -2.17 23.32
C PHE A 243 -26.94 -3.11 23.00
N SER A 244 -27.22 -4.10 23.83
CA SER A 244 -28.44 -4.92 23.68
C SER A 244 -29.70 -4.21 24.20
N ASN A 245 -29.56 -3.20 25.08
CA ASN A 245 -30.68 -2.63 25.82
C ASN A 245 -30.88 -1.11 25.75
N PHE A 246 -30.02 -0.33 25.05
CA PHE A 246 -30.14 1.14 25.08
C PHE A 246 -29.96 1.83 23.71
N SER A 247 -30.88 2.75 23.44
CA SER A 247 -30.74 3.76 22.39
C SER A 247 -29.52 4.64 22.70
N GLY A 248 -28.65 4.81 21.71
CA GLY A 248 -27.37 5.50 21.87
C GLY A 248 -27.37 6.96 22.34
N SER A 249 -28.49 7.51 22.82
CA SER A 249 -28.61 8.86 23.41
C SER A 249 -28.05 8.93 24.84
N TYR A 250 -28.09 7.82 25.59
CA TYR A 250 -27.62 7.76 27.00
C TYR A 250 -26.10 7.87 27.11
N LEU A 251 -25.35 7.26 26.19
CA LEU A 251 -23.88 7.31 26.17
C LEU A 251 -23.31 8.70 25.93
N LEU A 252 -24.00 9.55 25.16
CA LEU A 252 -23.54 10.91 24.85
C LEU A 252 -23.71 11.88 26.02
N LYS A 253 -24.69 11.66 26.92
CA LYS A 253 -24.95 12.53 28.07
C LYS A 253 -23.94 12.35 29.21
N ASN A 254 -23.41 11.16 29.42
CA ASN A 254 -22.64 10.80 30.62
C ASN A 254 -21.11 10.88 30.48
N PHE A 255 -20.56 11.07 29.27
CA PHE A 255 -19.12 11.27 29.12
C PHE A 255 -18.77 12.76 29.07
N LYS A 256 -18.02 13.23 30.06
CA LYS A 256 -17.54 14.64 30.18
C LYS A 256 -16.43 14.96 29.17
N ASP A 257 -15.70 13.96 28.66
CA ASP A 257 -14.56 14.19 27.74
C ASP A 257 -15.04 14.48 26.31
N LYS A 258 -14.67 15.67 25.84
CA LYS A 258 -15.02 16.22 24.51
C LYS A 258 -14.51 15.35 23.36
N LYS A 259 -13.34 14.68 23.53
CA LYS A 259 -12.75 13.77 22.53
C LYS A 259 -13.54 12.45 22.42
N ILE A 260 -13.93 11.88 23.57
CA ILE A 260 -14.73 10.67 23.63
C ILE A 260 -16.13 10.92 23.06
N ARG A 261 -16.75 12.08 23.35
CA ARG A 261 -18.02 12.48 22.74
C ARG A 261 -17.94 12.62 21.20
N LEU A 262 -16.80 13.12 20.72
CA LEU A 262 -16.58 13.26 19.25
C LEU A 262 -16.45 11.90 18.57
N ILE A 263 -15.75 10.94 19.21
CA ILE A 263 -15.60 9.56 18.73
C ILE A 263 -16.97 8.85 18.73
N ILE A 264 -17.73 8.96 19.82
CA ILE A 264 -19.06 8.37 19.94
C ILE A 264 -20.05 9.00 18.93
N LYS A 265 -20.01 10.34 18.70
CA LYS A 265 -20.81 11.00 17.66
C LYS A 265 -20.44 10.53 16.25
N LYS A 266 -19.16 10.29 15.99
CA LYS A 266 -18.71 9.74 14.69
C LYS A 266 -19.11 8.26 14.53
N LEU A 267 -19.10 7.49 15.61
CA LEU A 267 -19.57 6.10 15.62
C LEU A 267 -21.09 5.98 15.42
N LYS A 268 -21.89 6.96 15.86
CA LYS A 268 -23.37 6.99 15.66
C LYS A 268 -23.80 7.32 14.24
N LYS A 269 -22.97 8.06 13.48
CA LYS A 269 -23.23 8.33 12.07
C LYS A 269 -22.84 7.14 11.18
N ILE A 270 -22.50 6.08 11.79
CA ILE A 270 -22.11 4.79 11.33
C ILE A 270 -23.17 3.74 11.62
#